data_759736cd0c72d358faa68915ad3a4607
#
_entry.id   759736cd0c72d358faa68915ad3a4607
#
_cell.length_a   1.000
_cell.length_b   1.000
_cell.length_c   1.000
_cell.angle_alpha   90.00
_cell.angle_beta   90.00
_cell.angle_gamma   90.00
#
_symmetry.space_group_name_H-M   'P 1'
#
loop_
_entity.id
_entity.type
_entity.pdbx_description
1 polymer ?
#
loop_
_entity_poly.entity_id
_entity_poly.type
_entity_poly.pdbx_seq_one_letter_code
_entity_poly.pdbx_strand_id
1 'polypeptide(L)'
;MLRNVVKMVKGSRTQDGAGVSLVRVLGNETVEDYDPFLMLDAFDSTDPKDYLAGFPMHPHRGIETVTFLSNGSIVHEDHLGTKAAIHDGEAQWLTAGSGAYHSEMPQKAERMLGLQLWLNIPARYKMTAEPFYHGIINSEIQEFPLPAGRLRLVAGNYEGHSGIQGKYLPLDYYDIFLDAHGSVTLDAPGRTSPRWYSRWRARRRSAARRSLRRRRRSWARATP
;
A
#
# COMPACT_ATOMS: atom_id res chain seq x y z
N MET A 1 -19.35 -19.44 1.09
CA MET A 1 -18.43 -20.19 1.99
C MET A 1 -17.28 -19.27 2.35
N LEU A 2 -16.99 -19.06 3.64
CA LEU A 2 -15.85 -18.23 4.07
C LEU A 2 -14.52 -18.94 3.74
N ARG A 3 -13.52 -18.18 3.35
CA ARG A 3 -12.15 -18.68 3.09
C ARG A 3 -11.31 -18.57 4.35
N ASN A 4 -10.57 -19.60 4.67
CA ASN A 4 -9.59 -19.56 5.74
C ASN A 4 -8.27 -18.95 5.25
N VAL A 5 -7.51 -18.33 6.17
CA VAL A 5 -6.12 -17.92 5.92
C VAL A 5 -5.28 -19.19 5.83
N VAL A 6 -4.66 -19.45 4.69
CA VAL A 6 -3.84 -20.64 4.44
C VAL A 6 -2.38 -20.42 4.83
N LYS A 7 -1.87 -19.19 4.64
CA LYS A 7 -0.47 -18.84 4.90
C LYS A 7 -0.39 -17.38 5.32
N MET A 8 0.46 -17.08 6.29
CA MET A 8 0.83 -15.72 6.66
C MET A 8 2.29 -15.50 6.28
N VAL A 9 2.56 -14.42 5.56
CA VAL A 9 3.93 -14.01 5.21
C VAL A 9 4.30 -12.83 6.10
N LYS A 10 5.43 -12.95 6.76
CA LYS A 10 6.02 -11.88 7.56
C LYS A 10 7.16 -11.27 6.75
N GLY A 11 7.03 -9.99 6.41
CA GLY A 11 8.07 -9.28 5.68
C GLY A 11 9.34 -9.06 6.48
N SER A 12 10.43 -8.83 5.78
CA SER A 12 11.76 -8.53 6.33
C SER A 12 12.13 -7.08 6.08
N ARG A 13 12.76 -6.43 7.06
CA ARG A 13 13.31 -5.08 6.89
C ARG A 13 14.45 -5.12 5.89
N THR A 14 14.45 -4.18 4.97
CA THR A 14 15.50 -3.99 3.97
C THR A 14 15.60 -2.53 3.55
N GLN A 15 16.52 -2.25 2.66
CA GLN A 15 16.62 -0.97 1.96
C GLN A 15 16.60 -1.22 0.45
N ASP A 16 16.01 -0.29 -0.30
CA ASP A 16 15.98 -0.30 -1.75
C ASP A 16 16.11 1.13 -2.31
N GLY A 17 16.18 1.26 -3.64
CA GLY A 17 16.43 2.56 -4.27
C GLY A 17 17.76 3.16 -3.82
N ALA A 18 17.77 4.45 -3.50
CA ALA A 18 18.97 5.14 -3.00
C ALA A 18 19.13 5.05 -1.46
N GLY A 19 18.49 4.08 -0.82
CA GLY A 19 18.56 3.87 0.63
C GLY A 19 17.22 4.04 1.35
N VAL A 20 16.11 3.84 0.65
CA VAL A 20 14.77 3.85 1.26
C VAL A 20 14.58 2.65 2.16
N SER A 21 14.29 2.88 3.43
CA SER A 21 13.99 1.86 4.43
C SER A 21 12.56 1.34 4.26
N LEU A 22 12.40 0.05 4.09
CA LEU A 22 11.10 -0.59 3.86
C LEU A 22 11.01 -1.99 4.46
N VAL A 23 9.82 -2.58 4.41
CA VAL A 23 9.59 -3.98 4.74
C VAL A 23 9.18 -4.70 3.46
N ARG A 24 10.04 -5.57 2.94
CA ARG A 24 9.73 -6.45 1.80
C ARG A 24 8.93 -7.62 2.28
N VAL A 25 7.68 -7.70 1.85
CA VAL A 25 6.73 -8.73 2.24
C VAL A 25 6.72 -9.88 1.25
N LEU A 26 6.74 -9.57 -0.05
CA LEU A 26 6.92 -10.51 -1.15
C LEU A 26 8.15 -10.10 -1.96
N GLY A 27 8.87 -11.08 -2.49
CA GLY A 27 10.06 -10.88 -3.31
C GLY A 27 10.50 -12.19 -3.97
N ASN A 28 11.74 -12.27 -4.40
CA ASN A 28 12.26 -13.41 -5.16
C ASN A 28 11.99 -14.79 -4.54
N GLU A 29 12.01 -14.89 -3.22
CA GLU A 29 11.78 -16.15 -2.50
C GLU A 29 10.30 -16.59 -2.50
N THR A 30 9.40 -15.72 -2.92
CA THR A 30 7.95 -15.95 -2.86
C THR A 30 7.27 -15.95 -4.24
N VAL A 31 8.01 -15.65 -5.31
CA VAL A 31 7.46 -15.51 -6.68
C VAL A 31 6.70 -16.75 -7.13
N GLU A 32 7.24 -17.95 -6.89
CA GLU A 32 6.59 -19.20 -7.31
C GLU A 32 5.26 -19.45 -6.63
N ASP A 33 5.12 -19.03 -5.36
CA ASP A 33 3.90 -19.21 -4.57
C ASP A 33 2.81 -18.16 -4.89
N TYR A 34 3.21 -16.98 -5.36
CA TYR A 34 2.32 -15.80 -5.41
C TYR A 34 2.22 -15.14 -6.79
N ASP A 35 2.76 -15.75 -7.86
CA ASP A 35 2.50 -15.23 -9.21
C ASP A 35 1.00 -14.97 -9.45
N PRO A 36 0.59 -13.80 -9.94
CA PRO A 36 1.39 -12.75 -10.58
C PRO A 36 1.95 -11.65 -9.64
N PHE A 37 1.93 -11.83 -8.33
CA PHE A 37 2.52 -10.86 -7.40
C PHE A 37 4.02 -11.12 -7.24
N LEU A 38 4.85 -10.30 -7.89
CA LEU A 38 6.31 -10.46 -7.87
C LEU A 38 6.94 -9.88 -6.62
N MET A 39 6.44 -8.73 -6.16
CA MET A 39 6.99 -8.02 -5.03
C MET A 39 5.90 -7.21 -4.33
N LEU A 40 5.97 -7.15 -3.01
CA LEU A 40 5.17 -6.25 -2.19
C LEU A 40 6.07 -5.62 -1.13
N ASP A 41 6.26 -4.32 -1.25
CA ASP A 41 7.00 -3.51 -0.28
C ASP A 41 6.06 -2.62 0.51
N ALA A 42 6.38 -2.44 1.78
CA ALA A 42 5.63 -1.62 2.72
C ALA A 42 6.51 -0.52 3.29
N PHE A 43 6.07 0.72 3.21
CA PHE A 43 6.72 1.89 3.80
C PHE A 43 5.95 2.32 5.04
N ASP A 44 6.63 2.56 6.14
CA ASP A 44 6.03 3.13 7.36
C ASP A 44 7.10 3.84 8.18
N SER A 45 7.28 5.14 7.95
CA SER A 45 8.22 5.95 8.73
C SER A 45 7.72 7.38 8.93
N THR A 46 8.09 7.95 10.06
CA THR A 46 7.96 9.38 10.38
C THR A 46 9.31 10.10 10.34
N ASP A 47 10.41 9.38 10.08
CA ASP A 47 11.74 9.97 9.89
C ASP A 47 12.01 10.17 8.39
N PRO A 48 12.18 11.42 7.93
CA PRO A 48 12.49 11.70 6.52
C PRO A 48 13.76 11.01 6.00
N LYS A 49 14.70 10.68 6.87
CA LYS A 49 15.94 9.97 6.48
C LYS A 49 15.66 8.57 5.94
N ASP A 50 14.56 7.95 6.35
CA ASP A 50 14.20 6.62 5.92
C ASP A 50 13.68 6.57 4.48
N TYR A 51 13.23 7.71 3.89
CA TYR A 51 12.53 7.65 2.61
C TYR A 51 12.92 8.75 1.60
N LEU A 52 13.47 9.90 2.03
CA LEU A 52 13.74 11.02 1.10
C LEU A 52 14.80 10.72 0.02
N ALA A 53 15.64 9.69 0.24
CA ALA A 53 16.59 9.25 -0.78
C ALA A 53 15.87 8.77 -2.07
N GLY A 54 14.67 8.23 -1.93
CA GLY A 54 13.79 7.87 -3.03
C GLY A 54 14.34 6.78 -3.95
N PHE A 55 13.70 6.69 -5.09
CA PHE A 55 14.07 5.78 -6.17
C PHE A 55 14.43 6.61 -7.40
N PRO A 56 15.74 6.99 -7.55
CA PRO A 56 16.22 7.72 -8.72
C PRO A 56 15.92 6.98 -10.02
N MET A 57 16.13 7.64 -11.15
CA MET A 57 15.82 7.09 -12.47
C MET A 57 16.36 5.68 -12.65
N HIS A 58 15.47 4.73 -12.87
CA HIS A 58 15.75 3.30 -13.00
C HIS A 58 14.79 2.63 -14.00
N PRO A 59 15.19 1.49 -14.61
CA PRO A 59 14.38 0.81 -15.61
C PRO A 59 13.48 -0.27 -15.03
N HIS A 60 12.32 -0.49 -15.70
CA HIS A 60 11.49 -1.69 -15.56
C HIS A 60 11.13 -2.27 -16.91
N ARG A 61 10.88 -3.57 -16.96
CA ARG A 61 10.38 -4.27 -18.15
C ARG A 61 9.54 -5.47 -17.74
N GLY A 62 8.44 -5.68 -18.48
CA GLY A 62 7.61 -6.88 -18.36
C GLY A 62 6.79 -6.98 -17.07
N ILE A 63 6.62 -5.87 -16.37
CA ILE A 63 5.87 -5.77 -15.12
C ILE A 63 4.95 -4.55 -15.13
N GLU A 64 4.03 -4.53 -14.19
CA GLU A 64 3.33 -3.34 -13.74
C GLU A 64 3.69 -3.06 -12.28
N THR A 65 3.75 -1.79 -11.90
CA THR A 65 3.89 -1.37 -10.51
C THR A 65 2.67 -0.57 -10.08
N VAL A 66 2.15 -0.89 -8.90
CA VAL A 66 1.04 -0.15 -8.27
C VAL A 66 1.51 0.35 -6.92
N THR A 67 1.66 1.67 -6.78
CA THR A 67 2.01 2.32 -5.52
C THR A 67 0.75 2.93 -4.94
N PHE A 68 0.43 2.63 -3.69
CA PHE A 68 -0.67 3.25 -2.94
C PHE A 68 -0.10 3.95 -1.71
N LEU A 69 -0.52 5.19 -1.47
CA LEU A 69 -0.17 5.96 -0.29
C LEU A 69 -1.37 6.13 0.63
N SER A 70 -1.28 5.59 1.83
CA SER A 70 -2.21 5.96 2.90
C SER A 70 -1.88 7.34 3.47
N ASN A 71 -0.58 7.66 3.55
CA ASN A 71 -0.08 8.99 3.94
C ASN A 71 1.22 9.30 3.21
N GLY A 72 1.43 10.56 2.88
CA GLY A 72 2.63 11.09 2.26
C GLY A 72 2.40 11.55 0.81
N SER A 73 3.48 11.79 0.12
CA SER A 73 3.44 12.17 -1.30
C SER A 73 4.68 11.62 -2.01
N ILE A 74 4.49 11.18 -3.25
CA ILE A 74 5.55 10.73 -4.16
C ILE A 74 5.39 11.44 -5.49
N VAL A 75 6.48 11.99 -6.00
CA VAL A 75 6.56 12.55 -7.36
C VAL A 75 7.13 11.49 -8.27
N HIS A 76 6.41 11.17 -9.33
CA HIS A 76 6.82 10.32 -10.43
C HIS A 76 7.29 11.17 -11.60
N GLU A 77 8.39 10.77 -12.23
CA GLU A 77 8.83 11.27 -13.53
C GLU A 77 9.28 10.08 -14.39
N ASP A 78 8.95 10.10 -15.69
CA ASP A 78 9.33 9.03 -16.60
C ASP A 78 9.89 9.54 -17.93
N HIS A 79 10.48 8.62 -18.70
CA HIS A 79 11.08 8.91 -20.01
C HIS A 79 10.05 9.26 -21.10
N LEU A 80 8.76 9.07 -20.84
CA LEU A 80 7.66 9.44 -21.75
C LEU A 80 7.28 10.92 -21.58
N GLY A 81 7.88 11.61 -20.61
CA GLY A 81 7.60 13.01 -20.28
C GLY A 81 6.50 13.18 -19.26
N THR A 82 6.04 12.10 -18.61
CA THR A 82 5.07 12.21 -17.52
C THR A 82 5.79 12.75 -16.28
N LYS A 83 5.17 13.76 -15.68
CA LYS A 83 5.51 14.23 -14.34
C LYS A 83 4.22 14.40 -13.54
N ALA A 84 4.05 13.59 -12.51
CA ALA A 84 2.84 13.57 -11.71
C ALA A 84 3.16 13.30 -10.24
N ALA A 85 2.26 13.67 -9.35
CA ALA A 85 2.37 13.35 -7.94
C ALA A 85 1.12 12.63 -7.46
N ILE A 86 1.31 11.71 -6.52
CA ILE A 86 0.23 11.13 -5.72
C ILE A 86 0.39 11.57 -4.26
N HIS A 87 -0.74 11.65 -3.57
CA HIS A 87 -0.86 12.17 -2.20
C HIS A 87 -1.60 11.18 -1.29
N ASP A 88 -1.91 11.62 -0.09
CA ASP A 88 -2.68 10.84 0.90
C ASP A 88 -3.95 10.22 0.29
N GLY A 89 -4.06 8.91 0.39
CA GLY A 89 -5.19 8.14 -0.10
C GLY A 89 -5.20 7.89 -1.61
N GLU A 90 -4.18 8.26 -2.34
CA GLU A 90 -4.06 8.09 -3.79
C GLU A 90 -3.13 6.95 -4.17
N ALA A 91 -3.18 6.58 -5.45
CA ALA A 91 -2.34 5.55 -6.02
C ALA A 91 -1.76 5.98 -7.37
N GLN A 92 -0.77 5.26 -7.83
CA GLN A 92 -0.29 5.31 -9.21
C GLN A 92 -0.09 3.91 -9.76
N TRP A 93 -0.35 3.76 -11.05
CA TRP A 93 -0.17 2.52 -11.79
C TRP A 93 0.72 2.77 -12.99
N LEU A 94 1.90 2.16 -12.99
CA LEU A 94 2.82 2.18 -14.13
C LEU A 94 2.80 0.81 -14.80
N THR A 95 2.40 0.74 -16.05
CA THR A 95 2.68 -0.38 -16.94
C THR A 95 4.06 -0.15 -17.55
N ALA A 96 5.06 -0.90 -17.14
CA ALA A 96 6.39 -0.79 -17.73
C ALA A 96 6.47 -1.46 -19.11
N GLY A 97 5.71 -2.52 -19.31
CA GLY A 97 5.57 -3.18 -20.62
C GLY A 97 6.88 -3.55 -21.27
N SER A 98 7.10 -3.08 -22.50
CA SER A 98 8.33 -3.31 -23.28
C SER A 98 9.56 -2.59 -22.74
N GLY A 99 9.38 -1.64 -21.83
CA GLY A 99 10.45 -0.96 -21.10
C GLY A 99 10.09 0.47 -20.74
N ALA A 100 10.24 0.82 -19.47
CA ALA A 100 10.10 2.18 -18.96
C ALA A 100 11.28 2.54 -18.06
N TYR A 101 11.72 3.81 -18.15
CA TYR A 101 12.59 4.44 -17.15
C TYR A 101 11.78 5.43 -16.37
N HIS A 102 11.85 5.35 -15.05
CA HIS A 102 11.16 6.29 -14.18
C HIS A 102 11.91 6.54 -12.87
N SER A 103 11.51 7.59 -12.19
CA SER A 103 11.91 7.88 -10.82
C SER A 103 10.67 8.06 -9.94
N GLU A 104 10.81 7.73 -8.68
CA GLU A 104 9.78 7.93 -7.64
C GLU A 104 10.44 8.64 -6.46
N MET A 105 10.12 9.91 -6.27
CA MET A 105 10.77 10.75 -5.27
C MET A 105 9.78 11.13 -4.16
N PRO A 106 9.84 10.46 -3.00
CA PRO A 106 9.03 10.81 -1.85
C PRO A 106 9.29 12.24 -1.40
N GLN A 107 8.22 12.93 -1.00
CA GLN A 107 8.29 14.28 -0.46
C GLN A 107 8.21 14.24 1.06
N LYS A 108 8.79 15.26 1.71
CA LYS A 108 8.73 15.35 3.18
C LYS A 108 7.28 15.45 3.66
N ALA A 109 6.90 14.56 4.58
CA ALA A 109 5.59 14.45 5.16
C ALA A 109 5.68 14.12 6.66
N GLU A 110 4.58 14.27 7.40
CA GLU A 110 4.51 13.83 8.80
C GLU A 110 4.70 12.31 8.94
N ARG A 111 4.25 11.56 7.93
CA ARG A 111 4.42 10.12 7.83
C ARG A 111 4.42 9.71 6.37
N MET A 112 5.35 8.84 5.99
CA MET A 112 5.31 8.10 4.74
C MET A 112 4.74 6.72 5.04
N LEU A 113 3.53 6.45 4.57
CA LEU A 113 2.83 5.18 4.78
C LEU A 113 2.19 4.72 3.48
N GLY A 114 2.67 3.62 2.94
CA GLY A 114 2.18 3.11 1.66
C GLY A 114 2.67 1.70 1.34
N LEU A 115 2.24 1.24 0.19
CA LEU A 115 2.59 -0.06 -0.39
C LEU A 115 3.03 0.14 -1.83
N GLN A 116 4.00 -0.67 -2.26
CA GLN A 116 4.34 -0.85 -3.66
C GLN A 116 4.20 -2.31 -4.05
N LEU A 117 3.34 -2.59 -5.02
CA LEU A 117 3.07 -3.90 -5.55
C LEU A 117 3.63 -4.01 -6.97
N TRP A 118 4.35 -5.10 -7.26
CA TRP A 118 4.75 -5.44 -8.62
C TRP A 118 3.94 -6.62 -9.12
N LEU A 119 3.39 -6.46 -10.32
CA LEU A 119 2.58 -7.45 -11.02
C LEU A 119 3.33 -7.99 -12.25
N ASN A 120 3.32 -9.30 -12.40
CA ASN A 120 3.94 -9.98 -13.54
C ASN A 120 2.99 -9.95 -14.74
N ILE A 121 3.31 -9.16 -15.76
CA ILE A 121 2.52 -9.14 -17.01
C ILE A 121 2.63 -10.52 -17.70
N PRO A 122 1.54 -11.07 -18.27
CA PRO A 122 1.60 -12.31 -19.04
C PRO A 122 2.69 -12.25 -20.13
N ALA A 123 3.44 -13.33 -20.29
CA ALA A 123 4.63 -13.40 -21.16
C ALA A 123 4.41 -12.83 -22.56
N ARG A 124 3.24 -13.08 -23.17
CA ARG A 124 2.88 -12.58 -24.52
C ARG A 124 2.87 -11.05 -24.64
N TYR A 125 2.72 -10.33 -23.52
CA TYR A 125 2.66 -8.87 -23.50
C TYR A 125 3.94 -8.21 -23.00
N LYS A 126 4.86 -8.95 -22.37
CA LYS A 126 6.06 -8.36 -21.74
C LYS A 126 6.88 -7.47 -22.67
N MET A 127 6.98 -7.86 -23.94
CA MET A 127 7.80 -7.16 -24.94
C MET A 127 6.98 -6.31 -25.92
N THR A 128 5.66 -6.36 -25.84
CA THR A 128 4.77 -5.68 -26.80
C THR A 128 3.84 -4.67 -26.13
N ALA A 129 3.66 -4.77 -24.82
CA ALA A 129 2.87 -3.78 -24.07
C ALA A 129 3.58 -2.43 -24.08
N GLU A 130 2.88 -1.40 -24.52
CA GLU A 130 3.41 -0.03 -24.45
C GLU A 130 3.45 0.45 -23.01
N PRO A 131 4.52 1.16 -22.60
CA PRO A 131 4.58 1.82 -21.29
C PRO A 131 3.44 2.83 -21.13
N PHE A 132 2.85 2.84 -19.94
CA PHE A 132 1.72 3.72 -19.63
C PHE A 132 1.69 4.03 -18.14
N TYR A 133 1.44 5.27 -17.79
CA TYR A 133 1.28 5.74 -16.41
C TYR A 133 -0.15 6.25 -16.18
N HIS A 134 -0.73 5.93 -15.02
CA HIS A 134 -1.99 6.48 -14.54
C HIS A 134 -1.87 6.83 -13.05
N GLY A 135 -2.05 8.12 -12.72
CA GLY A 135 -2.22 8.56 -11.35
C GLY A 135 -3.69 8.41 -10.96
N ILE A 136 -3.99 7.57 -9.99
CA ILE A 136 -5.35 7.29 -9.48
C ILE A 136 -5.59 8.28 -8.33
N ILE A 137 -6.20 9.41 -8.65
CA ILE A 137 -6.43 10.49 -7.70
C ILE A 137 -7.71 10.28 -6.87
N ASN A 138 -7.82 10.97 -5.74
CA ASN A 138 -8.94 10.79 -4.81
C ASN A 138 -10.32 10.96 -5.46
N SER A 139 -10.45 11.82 -6.47
CA SER A 139 -11.72 12.02 -7.19
C SER A 139 -12.14 10.85 -8.08
N GLU A 140 -11.22 9.94 -8.43
CA GLU A 140 -11.51 8.73 -9.21
C GLU A 140 -11.82 7.53 -8.31
N ILE A 141 -11.47 7.60 -7.01
CA ILE A 141 -11.65 6.51 -6.05
C ILE A 141 -13.05 6.59 -5.44
N GLN A 142 -13.90 5.64 -5.80
CA GLN A 142 -15.24 5.52 -5.23
C GLN A 142 -15.17 5.03 -3.79
N GLU A 143 -15.99 5.61 -2.91
CA GLU A 143 -16.08 5.23 -1.51
C GLU A 143 -17.47 4.64 -1.19
N PHE A 144 -17.47 3.52 -0.46
CA PHE A 144 -18.67 2.77 -0.09
C PHE A 144 -18.76 2.66 1.44
N PRO A 145 -19.91 2.98 2.04
CA PRO A 145 -20.13 2.73 3.46
C PRO A 145 -20.22 1.23 3.73
N LEU A 146 -19.62 0.79 4.83
CA LEU A 146 -19.72 -0.56 5.35
C LEU A 146 -20.48 -0.53 6.68
N PRO A 147 -21.07 -1.64 7.13
CA PRO A 147 -21.73 -1.71 8.45
C PRO A 147 -20.83 -1.31 9.62
N ALA A 148 -19.51 -1.47 9.47
CA ALA A 148 -18.53 -1.13 10.49
C ALA A 148 -17.30 -0.44 9.86
N GLY A 149 -17.53 0.64 9.10
CA GLY A 149 -16.46 1.40 8.49
C GLY A 149 -16.74 1.85 7.05
N ARG A 150 -15.73 1.85 6.21
CA ARG A 150 -15.86 2.20 4.79
C ARG A 150 -14.81 1.48 3.94
N LEU A 151 -15.12 1.31 2.66
CA LEU A 151 -14.25 0.77 1.63
C LEU A 151 -14.03 1.82 0.55
N ARG A 152 -12.79 1.98 0.11
CA ARG A 152 -12.42 2.77 -1.06
C ARG A 152 -11.96 1.83 -2.17
N LEU A 153 -12.58 1.92 -3.33
CA LEU A 153 -12.27 1.10 -4.51
C LEU A 153 -11.15 1.77 -5.31
N VAL A 154 -9.91 1.42 -4.97
CA VAL A 154 -8.72 1.97 -5.66
C VAL A 154 -8.64 1.41 -7.08
N ALA A 155 -8.86 0.11 -7.26
CA ALA A 155 -8.93 -0.53 -8.58
C ALA A 155 -9.80 -1.78 -8.54
N GLY A 156 -10.27 -2.22 -9.71
CA GLY A 156 -11.06 -3.44 -9.88
C GLY A 156 -12.55 -3.22 -9.70
N ASN A 157 -13.23 -4.19 -9.08
CA ASN A 157 -14.69 -4.19 -9.00
C ASN A 157 -15.16 -4.47 -7.56
N TYR A 158 -16.25 -3.80 -7.15
CA TYR A 158 -16.91 -4.01 -5.87
C TYR A 158 -18.42 -3.86 -6.02
N GLU A 159 -19.20 -4.89 -5.67
CA GLU A 159 -20.67 -4.90 -5.68
C GLU A 159 -21.30 -4.32 -6.96
N GLY A 160 -20.77 -4.68 -8.13
CA GLY A 160 -21.26 -4.23 -9.43
C GLY A 160 -20.72 -2.85 -9.87
N HIS A 161 -19.96 -2.18 -9.03
CA HIS A 161 -19.25 -0.95 -9.39
C HIS A 161 -17.86 -1.28 -9.93
N SER A 162 -17.41 -0.48 -10.91
CA SER A 162 -16.07 -0.60 -11.50
C SER A 162 -15.25 0.63 -11.19
N GLY A 163 -14.06 0.44 -10.61
CA GLY A 163 -13.00 1.43 -10.49
C GLY A 163 -12.03 1.33 -11.66
N ILE A 164 -10.80 1.79 -11.46
CA ILE A 164 -9.72 1.66 -12.43
C ILE A 164 -9.49 0.18 -12.74
N GLN A 165 -9.33 -0.17 -14.01
CA GLN A 165 -9.15 -1.55 -14.45
C GLN A 165 -7.73 -1.78 -14.95
N GLY A 166 -7.11 -2.86 -14.48
CA GLY A 166 -5.84 -3.33 -15.03
C GLY A 166 -5.96 -3.74 -16.50
N LYS A 167 -5.03 -3.27 -17.32
CA LYS A 167 -5.05 -3.56 -18.77
C LYS A 167 -4.69 -5.01 -19.09
N TYR A 168 -3.80 -5.62 -18.32
CA TYR A 168 -3.23 -6.93 -18.60
C TYR A 168 -3.60 -7.99 -17.59
N LEU A 169 -3.87 -7.59 -16.37
CA LEU A 169 -4.27 -8.46 -15.27
C LEU A 169 -5.45 -7.84 -14.51
N PRO A 170 -6.48 -8.63 -14.19
CA PRO A 170 -7.51 -8.16 -13.26
C PRO A 170 -6.91 -8.00 -11.87
N LEU A 171 -7.12 -6.85 -11.27
CA LEU A 171 -6.69 -6.56 -9.91
C LEU A 171 -7.83 -5.87 -9.17
N ASP A 172 -8.30 -6.47 -8.07
CA ASP A 172 -9.15 -5.78 -7.12
C ASP A 172 -8.25 -5.22 -6.00
N TYR A 173 -8.26 -3.90 -5.84
CA TYR A 173 -7.47 -3.20 -4.82
C TYR A 173 -8.40 -2.32 -3.98
N TYR A 174 -8.53 -2.66 -2.70
CA TYR A 174 -9.39 -1.96 -1.76
C TYR A 174 -8.58 -1.38 -0.61
N ASP A 175 -8.88 -0.12 -0.25
CA ASP A 175 -8.43 0.50 1.00
C ASP A 175 -9.61 0.51 1.97
N ILE A 176 -9.51 -0.26 3.07
CA ILE A 176 -10.62 -0.53 3.97
C ILE A 176 -10.33 0.03 5.36
N PHE A 177 -11.22 0.91 5.81
CA PHE A 177 -11.23 1.44 7.16
C PHE A 177 -12.30 0.71 7.97
N LEU A 178 -11.89 0.06 9.05
CA LEU A 178 -12.82 -0.63 9.96
C LEU A 178 -12.82 0.06 11.32
N ASP A 179 -14.01 0.20 11.88
CA ASP A 179 -14.19 0.59 13.27
C ASP A 179 -13.56 -0.42 14.23
N ALA A 180 -13.36 -0.01 15.48
CA ALA A 180 -12.85 -0.92 16.49
C ALA A 180 -13.78 -2.12 16.64
N HIS A 181 -13.22 -3.33 16.52
CA HIS A 181 -13.94 -4.60 16.53
C HIS A 181 -14.90 -4.84 15.33
N GLY A 182 -14.86 -3.93 14.33
CA GLY A 182 -15.60 -4.11 13.09
C GLY A 182 -15.07 -5.25 12.23
N SER A 183 -15.92 -5.78 11.37
CA SER A 183 -15.58 -6.81 10.39
C SER A 183 -16.27 -6.51 9.06
N VAL A 184 -15.67 -6.99 7.98
CA VAL A 184 -16.26 -6.95 6.64
C VAL A 184 -16.11 -8.32 5.99
N THR A 185 -17.13 -8.72 5.26
CA THR A 185 -17.06 -9.87 4.37
C THR A 185 -17.06 -9.35 2.93
N LEU A 186 -16.05 -9.72 2.18
CA LEU A 186 -15.93 -9.36 0.77
C LEU A 186 -16.28 -10.57 -0.08
N ASP A 187 -17.17 -10.37 -1.05
CA ASP A 187 -17.41 -11.40 -2.05
C ASP A 187 -16.22 -11.56 -2.97
N ALA A 188 -15.88 -12.81 -3.18
CA ALA A 188 -14.72 -13.18 -3.97
C ALA A 188 -15.19 -13.80 -5.28
N PRO A 189 -15.18 -13.11 -6.43
CA PRO A 189 -15.46 -13.74 -7.71
C PRO A 189 -14.42 -14.84 -7.99
N GLY A 190 -14.92 -16.03 -8.34
CA GLY A 190 -14.10 -17.20 -8.71
C GLY A 190 -13.49 -17.98 -7.54
N ARG A 191 -13.50 -19.31 -7.67
CA ARG A 191 -12.99 -20.24 -6.63
C ARG A 191 -11.47 -20.40 -6.59
N THR A 192 -10.73 -19.93 -7.58
CA THR A 192 -9.34 -20.34 -7.87
C THR A 192 -8.32 -19.21 -7.85
N SER A 193 -8.73 -17.94 -7.76
CA SER A 193 -7.76 -16.83 -7.76
C SER A 193 -7.08 -16.69 -6.39
N PRO A 194 -5.74 -16.66 -6.31
CA PRO A 194 -5.04 -16.31 -5.10
C PRO A 194 -5.43 -14.88 -4.67
N ARG A 195 -5.53 -14.68 -3.37
CA ARG A 195 -5.88 -13.37 -2.80
C ARG A 195 -4.89 -13.01 -1.74
N TRP A 196 -4.44 -11.79 -1.80
CA TRP A 196 -3.56 -11.21 -0.82
C TRP A 196 -4.33 -10.20 0.04
N TYR A 197 -4.16 -10.28 1.37
CA TYR A 197 -4.65 -9.29 2.31
C TYR A 197 -3.47 -8.72 3.07
N SER A 198 -3.21 -7.43 2.92
CA SER A 198 -2.27 -6.72 3.78
C SER A 198 -3.05 -6.06 4.91
N ARG A 199 -2.62 -6.31 6.15
CA ARG A 199 -3.20 -5.70 7.33
C ARG A 199 -2.24 -4.68 7.92
N TRP A 200 -2.60 -3.41 7.84
CA TRP A 200 -1.95 -2.37 8.60
C TRP A 200 -2.51 -2.35 10.01
N ARG A 201 -1.67 -2.48 11.04
CA ARG A 201 -2.09 -2.19 12.40
C ARG A 201 -2.22 -0.68 12.53
N ALA A 202 -3.44 -0.17 12.59
CA ALA A 202 -3.68 1.10 13.23
C ALA A 202 -3.19 0.98 14.69
N ARG A 203 -2.11 1.68 15.04
CA ARG A 203 -1.78 1.88 16.46
C ARG A 203 -2.98 2.62 17.04
N ARG A 204 -3.65 2.03 18.05
CA ARG A 204 -4.58 2.76 18.88
C ARG A 204 -3.85 4.06 19.28
N ARG A 205 -4.35 5.21 18.88
CA ARG A 205 -4.06 6.44 19.61
C ARG A 205 -4.61 6.17 21.00
N SER A 206 -3.74 5.96 21.97
CA SER A 206 -4.13 5.92 23.36
C SER A 206 -4.73 7.29 23.66
N ALA A 207 -6.04 7.35 23.70
CA ALA A 207 -6.73 8.50 24.19
C ALA A 207 -6.22 8.76 25.61
N ALA A 208 -5.77 9.98 25.80
CA ALA A 208 -5.57 10.64 27.08
C ALA A 208 -4.70 9.88 28.11
N ARG A 209 -3.47 10.29 28.24
CA ARG A 209 -2.83 10.34 29.54
C ARG A 209 -3.72 11.21 30.44
N ARG A 210 -4.67 10.61 31.14
CA ARG A 210 -5.23 11.21 32.33
C ARG A 210 -4.07 11.34 33.30
N SER A 211 -3.68 12.59 33.58
CA SER A 211 -2.76 12.96 34.65
C SER A 211 -3.31 12.41 35.94
N LEU A 212 -2.79 11.29 36.42
CA LEU A 212 -2.90 10.87 37.81
C LEU A 212 -2.05 11.84 38.61
N ARG A 213 -2.65 12.95 39.06
CA ARG A 213 -2.12 13.74 40.16
C ARG A 213 -2.01 12.81 41.35
N ARG A 214 -0.80 12.36 41.66
CA ARG A 214 -0.48 11.74 42.93
C ARG A 214 -0.84 12.76 44.03
N ARG A 215 -1.93 12.55 44.73
CA ARG A 215 -2.15 13.15 46.05
C ARG A 215 -1.08 12.56 46.98
N ARG A 216 -0.06 13.31 47.28
CA ARG A 216 0.83 13.04 48.43
C ARG A 216 -0.03 13.12 49.67
N ARG A 217 -0.33 11.98 50.32
CA ARG A 217 -0.76 11.96 51.72
C ARG A 217 0.47 12.17 52.56
N SER A 218 0.51 13.33 53.19
CA SER A 218 1.44 13.63 54.30
C SER A 218 1.08 12.75 55.49
N TRP A 219 1.98 11.90 55.91
CA TRP A 219 1.91 11.24 57.19
C TRP A 219 2.48 12.21 58.24
N ALA A 220 1.64 12.78 59.06
CA ALA A 220 2.06 13.43 60.31
C ALA A 220 2.39 12.32 61.31
N ARG A 221 3.60 12.29 61.81
CA ARG A 221 3.99 11.48 62.96
C ARG A 221 3.43 12.14 64.20
N ALA A 222 2.66 11.39 64.97
CA ALA A 222 2.40 11.67 66.38
C ALA A 222 3.52 11.02 67.21
N THR A 223 4.11 11.76 68.12
CA THR A 223 4.96 11.30 69.19
C THR A 223 4.58 12.10 70.47
N PRO A 224 4.93 11.58 71.65
CA PRO A 224 4.02 10.93 72.59
C PRO A 224 3.42 11.95 73.55
#